data_a40678eb881de09d8cddf58f012f5660
#
_entry.id   a40678eb881de09d8cddf58f012f5660
#
_cell.length_a   1.000
_cell.length_b   1.000
_cell.length_c   1.000
_cell.angle_alpha   90.00
_cell.angle_beta   90.00
_cell.angle_gamma   90.00
#
_symmetry.space_group_name_H-M   'P 1'
#
loop_
_entity.id
_entity.type
_entity.pdbx_description
1 polymer ?
#
loop_
_entity_poly.entity_id
_entity_poly.type
_entity_poly.pdbx_seq_one_letter_code
_entity_poly.pdbx_strand_id
1 'polypeptide(L)'
;MKKFRGFGLEEGVPLPVTPSIPLTITAAGEGPVISTIGNPNDNHIYFYEDIDQQSSLRLIRELRNVDIHFRKEHIERGIEWGVAWPPIWLHIQSYGGEVFSSLAVADCIKHMAIPVYSIIEGTACSGATIISAACRKRYMYRNSFMMIHQVSGGNWGTYDTMKDELN
;
A
#
# COMPACT_ATOMS: atom_id res chain seq x y z
N MET A 1 9.75 -21.62 12.78
CA MET A 1 9.86 -20.18 12.46
C MET A 1 11.11 -19.99 11.60
N LYS A 2 10.97 -19.85 10.27
CA LYS A 2 12.13 -19.66 9.38
C LYS A 2 12.42 -18.17 9.31
N LYS A 3 13.61 -17.76 9.78
CA LYS A 3 14.12 -16.39 9.61
C LYS A 3 14.37 -16.16 8.13
N PHE A 4 13.62 -15.25 7.52
CA PHE A 4 14.01 -14.70 6.22
C PHE A 4 15.29 -13.88 6.42
N ARG A 5 16.36 -14.23 5.69
CA ARG A 5 17.54 -13.38 5.57
C ARG A 5 17.12 -12.14 4.79
N GLY A 6 17.36 -10.96 5.35
CA GLY A 6 17.13 -9.70 4.66
C GLY A 6 17.86 -9.70 3.33
N PHE A 7 17.14 -9.38 2.27
CA PHE A 7 17.75 -9.07 0.98
C PHE A 7 18.66 -7.85 1.19
N GLY A 8 19.95 -8.03 0.88
CA GLY A 8 20.92 -6.94 0.91
C GLY A 8 20.42 -5.80 0.03
N LEU A 9 20.55 -4.59 0.55
CA LEU A 9 20.41 -3.38 -0.24
C LEU A 9 21.44 -3.47 -1.37
N GLU A 10 20.99 -3.39 -2.63
CA GLU A 10 21.91 -3.16 -3.74
C GLU A 10 22.65 -1.84 -3.44
N GLU A 11 23.95 -1.93 -3.28
CA GLU A 11 24.80 -0.74 -3.07
C GLU A 11 24.63 0.18 -4.28
N GLY A 12 24.12 1.39 -4.03
CA GLY A 12 24.04 2.43 -5.05
C GLY A 12 22.66 3.05 -5.30
N VAL A 13 21.56 2.54 -4.69
CA VAL A 13 20.27 3.22 -4.76
C VAL A 13 20.15 4.18 -3.58
N PRO A 14 20.17 5.52 -3.79
CA PRO A 14 19.94 6.46 -2.71
C PRO A 14 18.54 6.21 -2.13
N LEU A 15 18.46 6.06 -0.81
CA LEU A 15 17.19 6.01 -0.12
C LEU A 15 16.43 7.30 -0.43
N PRO A 16 15.12 7.23 -0.69
CA PRO A 16 14.33 8.42 -0.91
C PRO A 16 14.46 9.35 0.30
N VAL A 17 14.79 10.61 0.03
CA VAL A 17 14.79 11.64 1.06
C VAL A 17 13.35 11.83 1.48
N THR A 18 13.02 11.51 2.72
CA THR A 18 11.66 11.72 3.25
C THR A 18 11.38 13.22 3.25
N PRO A 19 10.38 13.69 2.49
CA PRO A 19 9.95 15.08 2.61
C PRO A 19 9.38 15.31 4.01
N SER A 20 9.69 16.47 4.61
CA SER A 20 9.13 16.89 5.87
C SER A 20 7.62 17.03 5.74
N ILE A 21 6.86 16.20 6.46
CA ILE A 21 5.39 16.25 6.46
C ILE A 21 4.97 17.54 7.19
N PRO A 22 4.23 18.45 6.55
CA PRO A 22 3.62 19.58 7.27
C PRO A 22 2.51 19.04 8.17
N LEU A 23 2.71 19.06 9.48
CA LEU A 23 1.70 18.72 10.48
C LEU A 23 0.68 19.87 10.53
N THR A 24 -0.43 19.74 9.86
CA THR A 24 -1.55 20.68 10.02
C THR A 24 -2.43 20.17 11.14
N ILE A 25 -2.36 20.82 12.31
CA ILE A 25 -3.25 20.55 13.45
C ILE A 25 -4.56 21.29 13.18
N THR A 26 -5.62 20.58 12.87
CA THR A 26 -6.99 21.13 12.87
C THR A 26 -7.67 20.87 14.20
N ALA A 27 -8.43 21.87 14.66
CA ALA A 27 -9.03 21.94 15.99
C ALA A 27 -10.12 20.88 16.21
N ALA A 28 -10.09 20.32 17.43
CA ALA A 28 -11.15 19.68 18.24
C ALA A 28 -12.35 19.02 17.53
N GLY A 29 -12.38 17.69 17.52
CA GLY A 29 -13.60 16.89 17.48
C GLY A 29 -13.57 15.63 16.62
N GLU A 30 -12.71 15.53 15.67
CA GLU A 30 -12.52 14.30 14.88
C GLU A 30 -11.09 13.82 15.08
N GLY A 31 -10.91 12.53 15.36
CA GLY A 31 -9.58 11.95 15.51
C GLY A 31 -8.69 12.33 14.31
N PRO A 32 -7.35 12.24 14.45
CA PRO A 32 -6.45 12.76 13.46
C PRO A 32 -6.74 12.09 12.12
N VAL A 33 -7.53 12.75 11.30
CA VAL A 33 -7.56 12.46 9.87
C VAL A 33 -6.22 12.95 9.37
N ILE A 34 -5.25 12.05 9.27
CA ILE A 34 -4.08 12.30 8.46
C ILE A 34 -4.61 12.29 7.03
N SER A 35 -5.19 13.42 6.62
CA SER A 35 -5.46 13.63 5.21
C SER A 35 -4.10 13.87 4.56
N THR A 36 -3.45 12.82 4.18
CA THR A 36 -2.43 12.87 3.15
C THR A 36 -3.13 13.16 1.82
N ILE A 37 -3.73 14.34 1.72
CA ILE A 37 -3.90 14.93 0.39
C ILE A 37 -2.49 15.34 0.05
N GLY A 38 -1.72 14.36 -0.48
CA GLY A 38 -0.36 14.57 -0.92
C GLY A 38 -0.34 15.76 -1.88
N ASN A 39 0.68 16.58 -1.75
CA ASN A 39 1.05 17.49 -2.81
C ASN A 39 1.00 16.66 -4.11
N PRO A 40 0.23 17.06 -5.14
CA PRO A 40 0.15 16.29 -6.38
C PRO A 40 1.51 16.08 -7.05
N ASN A 41 2.53 16.82 -6.63
CA ASN A 41 3.92 16.61 -7.03
C ASN A 41 4.67 15.59 -6.14
N ASP A 42 4.01 15.01 -5.14
CA ASP A 42 4.61 14.02 -4.25
C ASP A 42 4.15 12.62 -4.70
N ASN A 43 5.11 11.78 -5.08
CA ASN A 43 4.87 10.40 -5.45
C ASN A 43 4.92 9.43 -4.25
N HIS A 44 4.86 9.96 -3.03
CA HIS A 44 4.84 9.19 -1.79
C HIS A 44 3.42 9.12 -1.23
N ILE A 45 2.94 7.90 -0.97
CA ILE A 45 1.65 7.60 -0.36
C ILE A 45 1.91 6.85 0.95
N TYR A 46 1.26 7.27 2.03
CA TYR A 46 1.41 6.68 3.36
C TYR A 46 0.14 5.94 3.76
N PHE A 47 0.22 4.64 3.91
CA PHE A 47 -0.87 3.78 4.35
C PHE A 47 -0.55 3.22 5.75
N TYR A 48 -1.06 3.92 6.79
CA TYR A 48 -0.78 3.64 8.19
C TYR A 48 -2.07 3.33 8.96
N GLU A 49 -2.85 2.41 8.43
CA GLU A 49 -4.15 2.04 8.98
C GLU A 49 -4.48 0.56 8.72
N ASP A 50 -5.48 0.04 9.42
CA ASP A 50 -5.98 -1.30 9.15
C ASP A 50 -6.79 -1.32 7.86
N ILE A 51 -6.87 -2.51 7.24
CA ILE A 51 -7.49 -2.68 5.93
C ILE A 51 -8.97 -3.00 6.13
N ASP A 52 -9.81 -2.08 5.72
CA ASP A 52 -11.25 -2.23 5.57
C ASP A 52 -11.70 -1.69 4.21
N GLN A 53 -13.00 -1.72 3.96
CA GLN A 53 -13.58 -1.22 2.73
C GLN A 53 -13.34 0.28 2.53
N GLN A 54 -13.33 1.06 3.61
CA GLN A 54 -13.17 2.50 3.55
C GLN A 54 -11.72 2.92 3.35
N SER A 55 -10.78 2.32 4.07
CA SER A 55 -9.35 2.57 3.96
C SER A 55 -8.80 2.14 2.60
N SER A 56 -9.25 0.98 2.11
CA SER A 56 -8.87 0.49 0.77
C SER A 56 -9.40 1.39 -0.34
N LEU A 57 -10.63 1.91 -0.22
CA LEU A 57 -11.17 2.85 -1.20
C LEU A 57 -10.38 4.18 -1.22
N ARG A 58 -9.97 4.69 -0.04
CA ARG A 58 -9.11 5.88 0.05
C ARG A 58 -7.78 5.63 -0.65
N LEU A 59 -7.12 4.54 -0.34
CA LEU A 59 -5.82 4.18 -0.95
C LEU A 59 -5.93 4.02 -2.47
N ILE A 60 -6.96 3.34 -2.97
CA ILE A 60 -7.20 3.18 -4.42
C ILE A 60 -7.39 4.54 -5.09
N ARG A 61 -8.16 5.45 -4.48
CA ARG A 61 -8.36 6.79 -5.05
C ARG A 61 -7.06 7.58 -5.09
N GLU A 62 -6.28 7.52 -4.04
CA GLU A 62 -4.99 8.21 -3.95
C GLU A 62 -3.99 7.69 -4.98
N LEU A 63 -3.84 6.38 -5.08
CA LEU A 63 -3.02 5.72 -6.10
C LEU A 63 -3.40 6.16 -7.51
N ARG A 64 -4.71 6.15 -7.84
CA ARG A 64 -5.22 6.57 -9.15
C ARG A 64 -5.01 8.06 -9.42
N ASN A 65 -5.19 8.91 -8.41
CA ASN A 65 -4.97 10.34 -8.55
C ASN A 65 -3.51 10.65 -8.88
N VAL A 66 -2.58 10.02 -8.18
CA VAL A 66 -1.13 10.16 -8.45
C VAL A 66 -0.79 9.63 -9.84
N ASP A 67 -1.30 8.46 -10.23
CA ASP A 67 -1.08 7.88 -11.57
C ASP A 67 -1.56 8.83 -12.68
N ILE A 68 -2.77 9.37 -12.55
CA ILE A 68 -3.35 10.29 -13.52
C ILE A 68 -2.55 11.59 -13.59
N HIS A 69 -2.16 12.15 -12.43
CA HIS A 69 -1.43 13.40 -12.33
C HIS A 69 -0.07 13.30 -13.04
N PHE A 70 0.73 12.29 -12.70
CA PHE A 70 2.04 12.11 -13.32
C PHE A 70 1.96 11.80 -14.81
N ARG A 71 0.97 11.03 -15.24
CA ARG A 71 0.74 10.76 -16.67
C ARG A 71 0.39 12.04 -17.43
N LYS A 72 -0.46 12.88 -16.85
CA LYS A 72 -0.83 14.18 -17.44
C LYS A 72 0.40 15.09 -17.55
N GLU A 73 1.16 15.22 -16.49
CA GLU A 73 2.39 16.01 -16.47
C GLU A 73 3.41 15.53 -17.51
N HIS A 74 3.55 14.22 -17.67
CA HIS A 74 4.43 13.62 -18.67
C HIS A 74 4.03 13.98 -20.09
N ILE A 75 2.73 13.94 -20.39
CA ILE A 75 2.18 14.32 -21.70
C ILE A 75 2.40 15.82 -21.93
N GLU A 76 2.11 16.67 -20.94
CA GLU A 76 2.25 18.13 -21.05
C GLU A 76 3.71 18.55 -21.25
N ARG A 77 4.67 17.82 -20.69
CA ARG A 77 6.11 18.06 -20.89
C ARG A 77 6.66 17.49 -22.19
N GLY A 78 5.86 16.80 -22.98
CA GLY A 78 6.30 16.18 -24.23
C GLY A 78 7.34 15.07 -24.05
N ILE A 79 7.33 14.39 -22.89
CA ILE A 79 8.26 13.30 -22.61
C ILE A 79 7.85 12.09 -23.44
N GLU A 80 8.77 11.54 -24.22
CA GLU A 80 8.51 10.43 -25.13
C GLU A 80 8.08 9.14 -24.38
N TRP A 81 7.19 8.38 -25.02
CA TRP A 81 6.84 7.03 -24.55
C TRP A 81 8.09 6.14 -24.49
N GLY A 82 8.40 5.60 -23.32
CA GLY A 82 9.57 4.74 -23.11
C GLY A 82 10.56 5.29 -22.10
N VAL A 83 10.46 6.55 -21.72
CA VAL A 83 11.19 7.06 -20.56
C VAL A 83 10.58 6.45 -19.29
N ALA A 84 11.43 5.92 -18.41
CA ALA A 84 10.98 5.29 -17.17
C ALA A 84 10.22 6.29 -16.29
N TRP A 85 8.99 5.93 -15.93
CA TRP A 85 8.20 6.71 -14.98
C TRP A 85 8.84 6.68 -13.59
N PRO A 86 8.85 7.80 -12.86
CA PRO A 86 9.19 7.76 -11.45
C PRO A 86 8.18 6.85 -10.73
N PRO A 87 8.63 5.94 -9.86
CA PRO A 87 7.73 5.04 -9.16
C PRO A 87 6.88 5.81 -8.14
N ILE A 88 5.67 5.31 -7.89
CA ILE A 88 4.91 5.69 -6.70
C ILE A 88 5.49 4.91 -5.52
N TRP A 89 5.85 5.61 -4.44
CA TRP A 89 6.35 5.02 -3.22
C TRP A 89 5.20 4.85 -2.23
N LEU A 90 4.82 3.60 -1.98
CA LEU A 90 3.77 3.24 -1.02
C LEU A 90 4.41 2.82 0.31
N HIS A 91 4.32 3.70 1.30
CA HIS A 91 4.78 3.44 2.66
C HIS A 91 3.69 2.69 3.43
N ILE A 92 4.04 1.55 4.01
CA ILE A 92 3.07 0.65 4.64
C ILE A 92 3.42 0.44 6.11
N GLN A 93 2.45 0.73 6.97
CA GLN A 93 2.40 0.30 8.36
C GLN A 93 0.96 -0.14 8.68
N SER A 94 0.70 -1.44 8.70
CA SER A 94 -0.64 -1.99 8.84
C SER A 94 -0.62 -3.38 9.46
N TYR A 95 -1.58 -3.64 10.35
CA TYR A 95 -1.80 -4.99 10.87
C TYR A 95 -2.62 -5.87 9.91
N GLY A 96 -3.05 -5.34 8.79
CA GLY A 96 -3.85 -6.05 7.81
C GLY A 96 -5.35 -5.78 7.99
N GLY A 97 -6.17 -6.74 7.63
CA GLY A 97 -7.63 -6.63 7.72
C GLY A 97 -8.32 -7.45 6.64
N GLU A 98 -9.37 -6.92 6.04
CA GLU A 98 -10.24 -7.62 5.11
C GLU A 98 -9.50 -8.10 3.85
N VAL A 99 -9.65 -9.40 3.54
CA VAL A 99 -8.96 -10.04 2.41
C VAL A 99 -9.41 -9.45 1.08
N PHE A 100 -10.71 -9.30 0.86
CA PHE A 100 -11.24 -8.78 -0.42
C PHE A 100 -10.87 -7.31 -0.63
N SER A 101 -10.84 -6.50 0.41
CA SER A 101 -10.36 -5.13 0.38
C SER A 101 -8.88 -5.07 0.02
N SER A 102 -8.07 -5.97 0.57
CA SER A 102 -6.65 -6.10 0.24
C SER A 102 -6.42 -6.51 -1.22
N LEU A 103 -7.22 -7.45 -1.73
CA LEU A 103 -7.16 -7.90 -3.13
C LEU A 103 -7.58 -6.78 -4.09
N ALA A 104 -8.60 -5.99 -3.75
CA ALA A 104 -9.01 -4.84 -4.56
C ALA A 104 -7.88 -3.80 -4.73
N VAL A 105 -7.14 -3.51 -3.64
CA VAL A 105 -5.95 -2.64 -3.71
C VAL A 105 -4.86 -3.29 -4.56
N ALA A 106 -4.59 -4.58 -4.36
CA ALA A 106 -3.59 -5.33 -5.11
C ALA A 106 -3.87 -5.32 -6.63
N ASP A 107 -5.13 -5.51 -7.01
CA ASP A 107 -5.54 -5.44 -8.41
C ASP A 107 -5.42 -4.02 -8.97
N CYS A 108 -5.76 -3.00 -8.20
CA CYS A 108 -5.53 -1.62 -8.58
C CYS A 108 -4.05 -1.38 -8.90
N ILE A 109 -3.14 -1.76 -8.00
CA ILE A 109 -1.69 -1.61 -8.17
C ILE A 109 -1.19 -2.30 -9.44
N LYS A 110 -1.65 -3.51 -9.70
CA LYS A 110 -1.23 -4.29 -10.89
C LYS A 110 -1.67 -3.69 -12.22
N HIS A 111 -2.77 -2.92 -12.21
CA HIS A 111 -3.30 -2.29 -13.42
C HIS A 111 -2.85 -0.83 -13.61
N MET A 112 -2.02 -0.31 -12.72
CA MET A 112 -1.48 1.04 -12.87
C MET A 112 -0.42 1.12 -13.95
N ALA A 113 -0.38 2.26 -14.65
CA ALA A 113 0.65 2.53 -15.64
C ALA A 113 2.00 2.86 -14.99
N ILE A 114 1.96 3.60 -13.87
CA ILE A 114 3.15 3.95 -13.10
C ILE A 114 3.48 2.82 -12.12
N PRO A 115 4.74 2.36 -12.06
CA PRO A 115 5.11 1.29 -11.15
C PRO A 115 5.00 1.74 -9.68
N VAL A 116 4.37 0.92 -8.85
CA VAL A 116 4.30 1.12 -7.41
C VAL A 116 5.39 0.31 -6.73
N TYR A 117 6.14 0.94 -5.83
CA TYR A 117 7.15 0.33 -4.98
C TYR A 117 6.71 0.45 -3.53
N SER A 118 6.71 -0.63 -2.77
CA SER A 118 6.35 -0.57 -1.35
C SER A 118 7.57 -0.44 -0.44
N ILE A 119 7.41 0.34 0.63
CA ILE A 119 8.36 0.44 1.73
C ILE A 119 7.63 0.08 3.02
N ILE A 120 8.09 -0.95 3.73
CA ILE A 120 7.52 -1.35 5.01
C ILE A 120 8.25 -0.62 6.12
N GLU A 121 7.50 0.22 6.87
CA GLU A 121 8.02 1.13 7.89
C GLU A 121 7.55 0.77 9.30
N GLY A 122 7.53 -0.41 9.68
CA GLY A 122 7.08 -0.91 10.96
C GLY A 122 6.52 -2.29 10.78
N THR A 123 5.24 -2.42 10.50
CA THR A 123 4.62 -3.72 10.26
C THR A 123 3.86 -3.76 8.94
N ALA A 124 3.91 -4.92 8.27
CA ALA A 124 2.96 -5.28 7.24
C ALA A 124 2.47 -6.70 7.54
N CYS A 125 1.28 -6.81 8.10
CA CYS A 125 0.72 -8.10 8.51
C CYS A 125 -0.46 -8.49 7.63
N SER A 126 -0.68 -9.81 7.46
CA SER A 126 -1.89 -10.35 6.85
C SER A 126 -2.21 -9.71 5.49
N GLY A 127 -3.38 -9.07 5.33
CA GLY A 127 -3.79 -8.37 4.10
C GLY A 127 -2.81 -7.32 3.60
N ALA A 128 -2.05 -6.65 4.49
CA ALA A 128 -1.04 -5.69 4.10
C ALA A 128 0.13 -6.33 3.32
N THR A 129 0.41 -7.61 3.57
CA THR A 129 1.41 -8.35 2.80
C THR A 129 0.97 -8.61 1.37
N ILE A 130 -0.34 -8.78 1.14
CA ILE A 130 -0.94 -8.92 -0.20
C ILE A 130 -0.72 -7.65 -1.00
N ILE A 131 -1.00 -6.48 -0.39
CA ILE A 131 -0.77 -5.17 -1.01
C ILE A 131 0.70 -4.99 -1.37
N SER A 132 1.60 -5.24 -0.41
CA SER A 132 3.05 -5.15 -0.66
C SER A 132 3.51 -6.12 -1.75
N ALA A 133 2.98 -7.35 -1.78
CA ALA A 133 3.33 -8.35 -2.79
C ALA A 133 2.88 -7.96 -4.20
N ALA A 134 1.81 -7.17 -4.35
CA ALA A 134 1.35 -6.66 -5.63
C ALA A 134 2.25 -5.58 -6.22
N CYS A 135 3.04 -4.90 -5.39
CA CYS A 135 3.97 -3.86 -5.82
C CYS A 135 5.14 -4.44 -6.66
N ARG A 136 5.63 -3.64 -7.61
CA ARG A 136 6.70 -4.06 -8.53
C ARG A 136 8.03 -4.30 -7.83
N LYS A 137 8.37 -3.47 -6.82
CA LYS A 137 9.52 -3.65 -5.94
C LYS A 137 9.06 -3.48 -4.49
N ARG A 138 9.76 -4.12 -3.59
CA ARG A 138 9.46 -4.15 -2.15
C ARG A 138 10.72 -3.84 -1.38
N TYR A 139 10.62 -2.90 -0.46
CA TYR A 139 11.65 -2.51 0.48
C TYR A 139 11.10 -2.61 1.89
N MET A 140 11.96 -2.75 2.85
CA MET A 140 11.59 -2.70 4.27
C MET A 140 12.74 -2.16 5.10
N TYR A 141 12.40 -1.40 6.12
CA TYR A 141 13.40 -0.94 7.07
C TYR A 141 13.94 -2.11 7.92
N ARG A 142 15.14 -1.92 8.44
CA ARG A 142 15.85 -2.96 9.19
C ARG A 142 15.06 -3.52 10.36
N ASN A 143 14.29 -2.67 11.04
CA ASN A 143 13.49 -3.03 12.22
C ASN A 143 12.02 -3.29 11.88
N SER A 144 11.67 -3.36 10.60
CA SER A 144 10.32 -3.66 10.16
C SER A 144 10.03 -5.15 10.20
N PHE A 145 8.76 -5.47 10.27
CA PHE A 145 8.27 -6.84 10.41
C PHE A 145 7.17 -7.13 9.39
N MET A 146 7.20 -8.32 8.81
CA MET A 146 6.12 -8.87 7.97
C MET A 146 5.57 -10.14 8.60
N MET A 147 4.24 -10.26 8.66
CA MET A 147 3.58 -11.46 9.15
C MET A 147 2.61 -11.99 8.10
N ILE A 148 2.88 -13.23 7.68
CA ILE A 148 2.03 -13.98 6.76
C ILE A 148 1.43 -15.15 7.54
N HIS A 149 0.12 -15.27 7.50
CA HIS A 149 -0.60 -16.37 8.12
C HIS A 149 -1.71 -16.87 7.21
N GLN A 150 -2.26 -18.02 7.57
CA GLN A 150 -3.43 -18.57 6.89
C GLN A 150 -4.62 -17.59 7.01
N VAL A 151 -5.41 -17.49 5.95
CA VAL A 151 -6.64 -16.69 5.96
C VAL A 151 -7.58 -17.29 7.02
N SER A 152 -8.08 -16.42 7.90
CA SER A 152 -9.15 -16.74 8.83
C SER A 152 -10.47 -16.17 8.33
N GLY A 153 -11.53 -16.93 8.41
CA GLY A 153 -12.86 -16.51 7.96
C GLY A 153 -13.93 -17.22 8.77
N GLY A 154 -15.15 -16.71 8.71
CA GLY A 154 -16.35 -17.38 9.23
C GLY A 154 -17.16 -17.99 8.08
N ASN A 155 -17.84 -19.07 8.35
CA ASN A 155 -18.76 -19.68 7.42
C ASN A 155 -20.11 -18.97 7.48
N TRP A 156 -20.65 -18.63 6.33
CA TRP A 156 -22.00 -18.09 6.17
C TRP A 156 -22.82 -19.09 5.38
N GLY A 157 -23.90 -19.57 5.95
CA GLY A 157 -24.75 -20.52 5.26
C GLY A 157 -25.97 -20.92 6.09
N THR A 158 -26.79 -21.83 5.56
CA THR A 158 -27.85 -22.48 6.31
C THR A 158 -27.23 -23.45 7.32
N TYR A 159 -27.99 -23.84 8.34
CA TYR A 159 -27.54 -24.81 9.33
C TYR A 159 -27.03 -26.10 8.68
N ASP A 160 -27.70 -26.59 7.65
CA ASP A 160 -27.33 -27.81 6.93
C ASP A 160 -26.00 -27.65 6.20
N THR A 161 -25.76 -26.51 5.52
CA THR A 161 -24.48 -26.24 4.85
C THR A 161 -23.31 -26.19 5.84
N MET A 162 -23.50 -25.55 7.01
CA MET A 162 -22.47 -25.48 8.04
C MET A 162 -22.14 -26.85 8.67
N LYS A 163 -23.16 -27.71 8.79
CA LYS A 163 -23.00 -29.04 9.34
C LYS A 163 -22.20 -29.97 8.40
N ASP A 164 -22.40 -29.84 7.10
CA ASP A 164 -21.69 -30.65 6.09
C ASP A 164 -20.20 -30.29 5.99
N GLU A 165 -19.83 -29.04 6.30
CA GLU A 165 -18.44 -28.61 6.32
C GLU A 165 -17.66 -29.01 7.59
N LEU A 166 -18.37 -29.44 8.65
CA LEU A 166 -17.77 -29.86 9.93
C LEU A 166 -17.53 -31.37 10.03
N ASN A 167 -18.00 -32.15 9.07
CA ASN A 167 -17.82 -33.61 8.98
C ASN A 167 -16.83 -33.97 7.87
#